data_5b573478b3f12810f4e8b5929e6e58e6
#
_entry.id   5b573478b3f12810f4e8b5929e6e58e6
#
_cell.length_a   1.000
_cell.length_b   1.000
_cell.length_c   1.000
_cell.angle_alpha   90.00
_cell.angle_beta   90.00
_cell.angle_gamma   90.00
#
_symmetry.space_group_name_H-M   'P 1'
#
loop_
_entity.id
_entity.type
_entity.pdbx_description
1 polymer ?
#
loop_
_entity_poly.entity_id
_entity_poly.type
_entity_poly.pdbx_seq_one_letter_code
_entity_poly.pdbx_strand_id
1 'polypeptide(L)'
;MNHIVDLFNVKMLLNENLWYITLAIFRKLYISPRLFLCIVSGWLVYSFYWFAKRYAKNYLIAIITFLTIGVFPMYMSGLRQAIAMGVVTFSYKYIQEKKIISFIFLIIVATGFHASAMAFLPCYFVVSFLGKLNIKRPVVTIMGTGIVGVILSGSILNILSLVGLSQRYQEYLTMNLGTNIVLIILYYAVAFICIFVQYAAGESLNYSKNDDMKCLSIFFLVYGIALAIWILSVKNAIISRIAYYYMLPLPIILSNSMSLFKLDFNEKIVTICIIVIELLFFIATARGQGYGNYKFFFV
;
A
#
# COMPACT_ATOMS: atom_id res chain seq x y z
N MET A 1 25.74 -21.57 18.23
CA MET A 1 26.12 -20.63 17.15
C MET A 1 25.42 -20.93 15.83
N ASN A 2 24.95 -22.14 15.58
CA ASN A 2 24.27 -22.53 14.31
C ASN A 2 22.83 -22.00 14.15
N HIS A 3 22.14 -21.66 15.23
CA HIS A 3 20.76 -21.16 15.17
C HIS A 3 20.61 -19.71 14.66
N ILE A 4 21.66 -18.90 14.68
CA ILE A 4 21.60 -17.51 14.18
C ILE A 4 21.75 -17.47 12.66
N VAL A 5 22.54 -18.39 12.10
CA VAL A 5 22.75 -18.49 10.64
C VAL A 5 21.47 -18.96 9.95
N ASP A 6 20.66 -19.79 10.60
CA ASP A 6 19.38 -20.26 10.06
C ASP A 6 18.30 -19.17 9.98
N LEU A 7 18.40 -18.11 10.79
CA LEU A 7 17.48 -16.96 10.73
C LEU A 7 17.58 -16.18 9.40
N PHE A 8 18.70 -16.28 8.70
CA PHE A 8 18.91 -15.63 7.40
C PHE A 8 18.62 -16.53 6.18
N ASN A 9 18.18 -17.75 6.42
CA ASN A 9 17.76 -18.61 5.32
C ASN A 9 16.43 -18.07 4.74
N VAL A 10 16.44 -17.71 3.44
CA VAL A 10 15.27 -17.17 2.73
C VAL A 10 14.03 -18.06 2.90
N LYS A 11 14.23 -19.39 2.96
CA LYS A 11 13.17 -20.37 3.20
C LYS A 11 12.55 -20.24 4.60
N MET A 12 13.33 -19.84 5.59
CA MET A 12 12.85 -19.56 6.96
C MET A 12 12.10 -18.22 7.04
N LEU A 13 12.58 -17.18 6.36
CA LEU A 13 11.88 -15.89 6.30
C LEU A 13 10.51 -16.03 5.66
N LEU A 14 10.40 -16.81 4.59
CA LEU A 14 9.13 -17.10 3.93
C LEU A 14 8.14 -17.92 4.78
N ASN A 15 8.61 -18.56 5.85
CA ASN A 15 7.76 -19.27 6.82
C ASN A 15 7.13 -18.37 7.89
N GLU A 16 7.28 -17.03 7.79
CA GLU A 16 6.65 -16.05 8.70
C GLU A 16 7.02 -16.26 10.18
N ASN A 17 8.29 -16.57 10.44
CA ASN A 17 8.77 -16.95 11.79
C ASN A 17 8.60 -15.85 12.83
N LEU A 18 8.73 -14.56 12.46
CA LEU A 18 8.51 -13.46 13.40
C LEU A 18 7.07 -13.41 13.90
N TRP A 19 6.10 -13.80 13.07
CA TRP A 19 4.72 -13.93 13.52
C TRP A 19 4.58 -14.99 14.61
N TYR A 20 5.12 -16.19 14.41
CA TYR A 20 5.05 -17.27 15.37
C TYR A 20 5.82 -16.97 16.67
N ILE A 21 6.99 -16.32 16.55
CA ILE A 21 7.77 -15.86 17.71
C ILE A 21 6.97 -14.83 18.52
N THR A 22 6.32 -13.87 17.83
CA THR A 22 5.47 -12.88 18.48
C THR A 22 4.35 -13.55 19.26
N LEU A 23 3.62 -14.47 18.64
CA LEU A 23 2.56 -15.23 19.31
C LEU A 23 3.08 -16.02 20.52
N ALA A 24 4.25 -16.66 20.40
CA ALA A 24 4.87 -17.41 21.50
C ALA A 24 5.22 -16.50 22.68
N ILE A 25 5.78 -15.32 22.41
CA ILE A 25 6.09 -14.31 23.44
C ILE A 25 4.81 -13.86 24.17
N PHE A 26 3.77 -13.50 23.41
CA PHE A 26 2.51 -13.02 23.99
C PHE A 26 1.82 -14.11 24.81
N ARG A 27 1.88 -15.37 24.35
CA ARG A 27 1.38 -16.52 25.11
C ARG A 27 2.17 -16.74 26.41
N LYS A 28 3.50 -16.64 26.36
CA LYS A 28 4.36 -16.78 27.55
C LYS A 28 4.13 -15.68 28.57
N LEU A 29 3.76 -14.48 28.12
CA LEU A 29 3.42 -13.34 28.97
C LEU A 29 1.96 -13.35 29.43
N TYR A 30 1.20 -14.41 29.13
CA TYR A 30 -0.24 -14.54 29.47
C TYR A 30 -1.08 -13.36 28.97
N ILE A 31 -0.70 -12.71 27.86
CA ILE A 31 -1.44 -11.61 27.28
C ILE A 31 -2.73 -12.14 26.67
N SER A 32 -3.85 -11.54 27.05
CA SER A 32 -5.15 -11.93 26.51
C SER A 32 -5.25 -11.63 25.01
N PRO A 33 -6.03 -12.40 24.22
CA PRO A 33 -6.24 -12.12 22.80
C PRO A 33 -6.76 -10.70 22.50
N ARG A 34 -7.59 -10.14 23.40
CA ARG A 34 -8.10 -8.78 23.30
C ARG A 34 -6.97 -7.75 23.41
N LEU A 35 -6.10 -7.90 24.43
CA LEU A 35 -4.96 -7.01 24.62
C LEU A 35 -3.96 -7.12 23.46
N PHE A 36 -3.74 -8.34 22.93
CA PHE A 36 -2.92 -8.54 21.71
C PHE A 36 -3.48 -7.74 20.53
N LEU A 37 -4.79 -7.83 20.26
CA LEU A 37 -5.43 -7.05 19.19
C LEU A 37 -5.31 -5.54 19.43
N CYS A 38 -5.46 -5.06 20.67
CA CYS A 38 -5.26 -3.65 21.00
C CYS A 38 -3.83 -3.19 20.68
N ILE A 39 -2.81 -3.99 21.03
CA ILE A 39 -1.40 -3.67 20.77
C ILE A 39 -1.15 -3.62 19.26
N VAL A 40 -1.64 -4.60 18.51
CA VAL A 40 -1.48 -4.63 17.05
C VAL A 40 -2.21 -3.45 16.40
N SER A 41 -3.43 -3.16 16.82
CA SER A 41 -4.18 -1.99 16.31
C SER A 41 -3.45 -0.68 16.62
N GLY A 42 -2.91 -0.54 17.82
CA GLY A 42 -2.07 0.60 18.21
C GLY A 42 -0.83 0.75 17.32
N TRP A 43 -0.14 -0.37 17.01
CA TRP A 43 0.98 -0.39 16.07
C TRP A 43 0.57 0.10 14.67
N LEU A 44 -0.57 -0.35 14.14
CA LEU A 44 -1.05 0.03 12.82
C LEU A 44 -1.41 1.51 12.75
N VAL A 45 -2.13 2.02 13.76
CA VAL A 45 -2.48 3.44 13.87
C VAL A 45 -1.20 4.28 14.00
N TYR A 46 -0.24 3.84 14.83
CA TYR A 46 1.04 4.54 14.99
C TYR A 46 1.85 4.58 13.70
N SER A 47 1.96 3.47 12.96
CA SER A 47 2.71 3.43 11.71
C SER A 47 2.12 4.37 10.65
N PHE A 48 0.79 4.40 10.53
CA PHE A 48 0.12 5.34 9.62
C PHE A 48 0.24 6.79 10.10
N TYR A 49 0.06 7.05 11.41
CA TYR A 49 0.25 8.38 11.99
C TYR A 49 1.65 8.93 11.70
N TRP A 50 2.68 8.10 11.91
CA TRP A 50 4.07 8.48 11.61
C TRP A 50 4.24 8.85 10.13
N PHE A 51 3.63 8.07 9.23
CA PHE A 51 3.69 8.31 7.80
C PHE A 51 2.96 9.59 7.39
N ALA A 52 1.74 9.77 7.87
CA ALA A 52 0.95 10.96 7.61
C ALA A 52 1.63 12.21 8.18
N LYS A 53 2.13 12.16 9.44
CA LYS A 53 2.84 13.29 10.06
C LYS A 53 4.05 13.73 9.26
N ARG A 54 4.74 12.80 8.61
CA ARG A 54 5.95 13.10 7.84
C ARG A 54 5.64 13.66 6.46
N TYR A 55 4.55 13.25 5.83
CA TYR A 55 4.34 13.46 4.40
C TYR A 55 3.05 14.15 4.01
N ALA A 56 2.02 14.15 4.86
CA ALA A 56 0.73 14.75 4.53
C ALA A 56 0.69 16.24 4.84
N LYS A 57 0.15 17.03 3.92
CA LYS A 57 -0.14 18.47 4.13
C LYS A 57 -1.49 18.67 4.84
N ASN A 58 -2.48 17.84 4.53
CA ASN A 58 -3.79 17.83 5.18
C ASN A 58 -4.03 16.48 5.86
N TYR A 59 -3.86 16.43 7.20
CA TYR A 59 -4.00 15.20 7.97
C TYR A 59 -5.42 14.61 7.92
N LEU A 60 -6.45 15.47 7.88
CA LEU A 60 -7.83 15.01 7.87
C LEU A 60 -8.13 14.22 6.60
N ILE A 61 -7.76 14.75 5.43
CA ILE A 61 -7.89 14.04 4.16
C ILE A 61 -7.09 12.75 4.20
N ALA A 62 -5.83 12.78 4.65
CA ALA A 62 -5.01 11.58 4.70
C ALA A 62 -5.61 10.48 5.58
N ILE A 63 -6.14 10.82 6.75
CA ILE A 63 -6.76 9.85 7.68
C ILE A 63 -8.03 9.28 7.06
N ILE A 64 -8.92 10.12 6.51
CA ILE A 64 -10.17 9.65 5.93
C ILE A 64 -9.90 8.78 4.71
N THR A 65 -9.00 9.18 3.82
CA THR A 65 -8.58 8.37 2.67
C THR A 65 -8.02 7.01 3.12
N PHE A 66 -7.19 6.99 4.16
CA PHE A 66 -6.66 5.74 4.71
C PHE A 66 -7.78 4.81 5.20
N LEU A 67 -8.78 5.36 5.87
CA LEU A 67 -9.90 4.60 6.41
C LEU A 67 -10.85 4.09 5.31
N THR A 68 -11.03 4.85 4.23
CA THR A 68 -12.11 4.63 3.24
C THR A 68 -11.64 3.92 1.98
N ILE A 69 -10.43 4.17 1.48
CA ILE A 69 -9.97 3.70 0.16
C ILE A 69 -9.19 2.37 0.23
N GLY A 70 -9.60 1.47 1.10
CA GLY A 70 -9.19 0.06 1.02
C GLY A 70 -7.94 -0.35 1.82
N VAL A 71 -7.06 0.56 2.24
CA VAL A 71 -5.86 0.19 3.02
C VAL A 71 -6.23 -0.27 4.42
N PHE A 72 -7.05 0.49 5.13
CA PHE A 72 -7.54 0.13 6.46
C PHE A 72 -8.44 -1.12 6.45
N PRO A 73 -9.40 -1.28 5.51
CA PRO A 73 -10.11 -2.55 5.35
C PRO A 73 -9.19 -3.76 5.20
N MET A 74 -8.08 -3.64 4.46
CA MET A 74 -7.09 -4.72 4.39
C MET A 74 -6.41 -4.99 5.74
N TYR A 75 -6.17 -3.96 6.55
CA TYR A 75 -5.64 -4.11 7.90
C TYR A 75 -6.58 -4.92 8.80
N MET A 76 -7.88 -4.74 8.65
CA MET A 76 -8.89 -5.48 9.40
C MET A 76 -9.02 -6.94 8.96
N SER A 77 -8.77 -7.25 7.69
CA SER A 77 -8.96 -8.60 7.13
C SER A 77 -7.74 -9.52 7.22
N GLY A 78 -6.54 -8.95 7.33
CA GLY A 78 -5.28 -9.71 7.24
C GLY A 78 -4.24 -9.30 8.28
N LEU A 79 -4.40 -9.70 9.55
CA LEU A 79 -3.59 -9.22 10.69
C LEU A 79 -2.07 -9.34 10.47
N ARG A 80 -1.58 -10.49 9.95
CA ARG A 80 -0.15 -10.70 9.65
C ARG A 80 0.34 -9.73 8.58
N GLN A 81 -0.42 -9.61 7.51
CA GLN A 81 -0.12 -8.70 6.41
C GLN A 81 -0.17 -7.24 6.89
N ALA A 82 -1.14 -6.90 7.73
CA ALA A 82 -1.28 -5.58 8.32
C ALA A 82 -0.03 -5.17 9.12
N ILE A 83 0.47 -6.07 10.00
CA ILE A 83 1.71 -5.81 10.74
C ILE A 83 2.88 -5.58 9.79
N ALA A 84 3.02 -6.44 8.77
CA ALA A 84 4.05 -6.29 7.75
C ALA A 84 3.93 -4.97 6.98
N MET A 85 2.73 -4.54 6.61
CA MET A 85 2.47 -3.24 5.98
C MET A 85 2.85 -2.08 6.90
N GLY A 86 2.58 -2.18 8.21
CA GLY A 86 3.04 -1.21 9.20
C GLY A 86 4.57 -1.06 9.21
N VAL A 87 5.31 -2.16 9.11
CA VAL A 87 6.78 -2.13 9.00
C VAL A 87 7.22 -1.51 7.67
N VAL A 88 6.60 -1.92 6.54
CA VAL A 88 6.89 -1.39 5.21
C VAL A 88 6.68 0.12 5.16
N THR A 89 5.73 0.67 5.90
CA THR A 89 5.48 2.11 5.97
C THR A 89 6.74 2.90 6.33
N PHE A 90 7.56 2.41 7.24
CA PHE A 90 8.83 3.05 7.62
C PHE A 90 9.91 2.95 6.53
N SER A 91 9.82 1.97 5.63
CA SER A 91 10.80 1.78 4.56
C SER A 91 10.74 2.87 3.48
N TYR A 92 9.62 3.55 3.33
CA TYR A 92 9.47 4.66 2.38
C TYR A 92 10.48 5.79 2.60
N LYS A 93 10.82 6.08 3.88
CA LYS A 93 11.88 7.02 4.22
C LYS A 93 13.21 6.65 3.56
N TYR A 94 13.56 5.38 3.57
CA TYR A 94 14.86 4.91 3.07
C TYR A 94 14.91 4.81 1.54
N ILE A 95 13.76 4.72 0.87
CA ILE A 95 13.70 4.91 -0.58
C ILE A 95 14.09 6.36 -0.94
N GLN A 96 13.55 7.32 -0.22
CA GLN A 96 13.83 8.75 -0.46
C GLN A 96 15.27 9.13 -0.09
N GLU A 97 15.76 8.64 1.04
CA GLU A 97 17.13 8.86 1.52
C GLU A 97 18.17 8.02 0.76
N LYS A 98 17.76 7.17 -0.19
CA LYS A 98 18.62 6.24 -0.97
C LYS A 98 19.46 5.31 -0.09
N LYS A 99 18.93 4.90 1.08
CA LYS A 99 19.59 4.01 2.04
C LYS A 99 19.14 2.57 1.84
N ILE A 100 19.75 1.89 0.87
CA ILE A 100 19.36 0.54 0.46
C ILE A 100 19.44 -0.50 1.60
N ILE A 101 20.47 -0.45 2.43
CA ILE A 101 20.67 -1.43 3.52
C ILE A 101 19.53 -1.34 4.53
N SER A 102 19.19 -0.12 4.97
CA SER A 102 18.08 0.10 5.91
C SER A 102 16.73 -0.26 5.30
N PHE A 103 16.55 -0.02 3.99
CA PHE A 103 15.35 -0.45 3.27
C PHE A 103 15.24 -1.99 3.27
N ILE A 104 16.28 -2.70 2.83
CA ILE A 104 16.30 -4.16 2.79
C ILE A 104 16.06 -4.74 4.18
N PHE A 105 16.69 -4.21 5.22
CA PHE A 105 16.49 -4.65 6.60
C PHE A 105 15.00 -4.61 7.00
N LEU A 106 14.31 -3.50 6.73
CA LEU A 106 12.88 -3.40 7.04
C LEU A 106 12.02 -4.36 6.23
N ILE A 107 12.36 -4.59 4.95
CA ILE A 107 11.62 -5.57 4.13
C ILE A 107 11.84 -6.99 4.66
N ILE A 108 13.04 -7.35 5.11
CA ILE A 108 13.32 -8.64 5.76
C ILE A 108 12.46 -8.79 7.02
N VAL A 109 12.42 -7.77 7.89
CA VAL A 109 11.57 -7.77 9.10
C VAL A 109 10.09 -7.92 8.73
N ALA A 110 9.59 -7.15 7.75
CA ALA A 110 8.22 -7.25 7.28
C ALA A 110 7.90 -8.65 6.73
N THR A 111 8.82 -9.25 5.96
CA THR A 111 8.68 -10.61 5.41
C THR A 111 8.60 -11.66 6.50
N GLY A 112 9.29 -11.48 7.63
CA GLY A 112 9.19 -12.35 8.79
C GLY A 112 7.80 -12.37 9.44
N PHE A 113 7.00 -11.30 9.28
CA PHE A 113 5.58 -11.27 9.67
C PHE A 113 4.66 -11.81 8.59
N HIS A 114 4.92 -11.45 7.32
CA HIS A 114 4.12 -11.93 6.19
C HIS A 114 4.94 -12.00 4.90
N ALA A 115 5.03 -13.21 4.35
CA ALA A 115 5.88 -13.52 3.19
C ALA A 115 5.66 -12.62 1.98
N SER A 116 4.42 -12.16 1.74
CA SER A 116 4.11 -11.27 0.61
C SER A 116 4.79 -9.90 0.68
N ALA A 117 5.32 -9.47 1.85
CA ALA A 117 6.06 -8.23 1.97
C ALA A 117 7.36 -8.23 1.14
N MET A 118 7.94 -9.39 0.86
CA MET A 118 9.08 -9.55 -0.05
C MET A 118 8.79 -8.96 -1.44
N ALA A 119 7.54 -8.99 -1.88
CA ALA A 119 7.14 -8.40 -3.15
C ALA A 119 7.31 -6.87 -3.21
N PHE A 120 7.57 -6.21 -2.08
CA PHE A 120 7.89 -4.78 -2.06
C PHE A 120 9.39 -4.49 -2.28
N LEU A 121 10.26 -5.50 -2.21
CA LEU A 121 11.71 -5.33 -2.42
C LEU A 121 12.07 -4.68 -3.77
N PRO A 122 11.44 -5.03 -4.91
CA PRO A 122 11.73 -4.40 -6.20
C PRO A 122 11.45 -2.88 -6.23
N CYS A 123 10.59 -2.38 -5.34
CA CYS A 123 10.20 -0.97 -5.30
C CYS A 123 11.40 -0.02 -5.24
N TYR A 124 12.39 -0.31 -4.39
CA TYR A 124 13.60 0.51 -4.27
C TYR A 124 14.35 0.62 -5.58
N PHE A 125 14.54 -0.50 -6.28
CA PHE A 125 15.31 -0.54 -7.54
C PHE A 125 14.55 0.15 -8.67
N VAL A 126 13.24 -0.08 -8.78
CA VAL A 126 12.38 0.57 -9.78
C VAL A 126 12.39 2.09 -9.59
N VAL A 127 12.19 2.58 -8.34
CA VAL A 127 12.21 4.01 -8.05
C VAL A 127 13.60 4.61 -8.32
N SER A 128 14.67 3.91 -7.94
CA SER A 128 16.04 4.38 -8.17
C SER A 128 16.40 4.43 -9.66
N PHE A 129 15.95 3.45 -10.42
CA PHE A 129 16.18 3.37 -11.88
C PHE A 129 15.40 4.44 -12.64
N LEU A 130 14.08 4.51 -12.42
CA LEU A 130 13.22 5.48 -13.08
C LEU A 130 13.52 6.92 -12.67
N GLY A 131 13.97 7.12 -11.43
CA GLY A 131 14.47 8.41 -10.97
C GLY A 131 15.71 8.90 -11.74
N LYS A 132 16.59 7.99 -12.20
CA LYS A 132 17.71 8.31 -13.09
C LYS A 132 17.25 8.70 -14.50
N LEU A 133 16.19 8.07 -15.00
CA LEU A 133 15.61 8.39 -16.31
C LEU A 133 14.86 9.72 -16.34
N ASN A 134 14.84 10.44 -15.23
CA ASN A 134 14.21 11.76 -15.11
C ASN A 134 12.72 11.75 -15.52
N ILE A 135 12.03 10.62 -15.33
CA ILE A 135 10.58 10.47 -15.58
C ILE A 135 9.85 11.27 -14.50
N LYS A 136 9.63 12.54 -14.81
CA LYS A 136 9.12 13.55 -13.86
C LYS A 136 7.61 13.77 -14.00
N ARG A 137 6.95 13.11 -14.95
CA ARG A 137 5.53 13.33 -15.24
C ARG A 137 4.69 12.21 -14.65
N PRO A 138 3.87 12.46 -13.60
CA PRO A 138 3.01 11.44 -13.01
C PRO A 138 2.08 10.76 -14.02
N VAL A 139 1.60 11.53 -15.02
CA VAL A 139 0.76 10.97 -16.11
C VAL A 139 1.50 9.84 -16.83
N VAL A 140 2.75 10.08 -17.24
CA VAL A 140 3.56 9.06 -17.96
C VAL A 140 3.77 7.83 -17.07
N THR A 141 4.00 8.06 -15.79
CA THR A 141 4.18 6.98 -14.82
C THR A 141 2.91 6.14 -14.68
N ILE A 142 1.77 6.78 -14.45
CA ILE A 142 0.48 6.08 -14.25
C ILE A 142 0.06 5.34 -15.52
N MET A 143 0.15 5.97 -16.69
CA MET A 143 -0.17 5.31 -17.95
C MET A 143 0.81 4.20 -18.30
N GLY A 144 2.11 4.43 -18.13
CA GLY A 144 3.16 3.46 -18.44
C GLY A 144 3.04 2.20 -17.57
N THR A 145 2.83 2.36 -16.25
CA THR A 145 2.60 1.21 -15.36
C THR A 145 1.31 0.47 -15.69
N GLY A 146 0.25 1.19 -16.11
CA GLY A 146 -0.99 0.59 -16.60
C GLY A 146 -0.76 -0.29 -17.83
N ILE A 147 -0.06 0.22 -18.84
CA ILE A 147 0.30 -0.56 -20.04
C ILE A 147 1.09 -1.80 -19.68
N VAL A 148 2.12 -1.66 -18.82
CA VAL A 148 2.90 -2.80 -18.32
C VAL A 148 2.00 -3.82 -17.61
N GLY A 149 1.07 -3.36 -16.77
CA GLY A 149 0.10 -4.22 -16.09
C GLY A 149 -0.75 -5.03 -17.07
N VAL A 150 -1.27 -4.38 -18.12
CA VAL A 150 -2.06 -5.05 -19.18
C VAL A 150 -1.21 -6.09 -19.94
N ILE A 151 0.00 -5.74 -20.35
CA ILE A 151 0.91 -6.65 -21.07
C ILE A 151 1.22 -7.89 -20.20
N LEU A 152 1.56 -7.69 -18.94
CA LEU A 152 1.92 -8.76 -18.03
C LEU A 152 0.70 -9.60 -17.59
N SER A 153 -0.52 -9.07 -17.68
CA SER A 153 -1.73 -9.80 -17.25
C SER A 153 -1.95 -11.11 -18.02
N GLY A 154 -1.46 -11.18 -19.26
CA GLY A 154 -1.49 -12.40 -20.08
C GLY A 154 -0.59 -13.50 -19.55
N SER A 155 0.54 -13.16 -18.95
CA SER A 155 1.60 -14.11 -18.56
C SER A 155 1.75 -14.31 -17.05
N ILE A 156 0.92 -13.64 -16.23
CA ILE A 156 1.11 -13.61 -14.77
C ILE A 156 1.08 -15.01 -14.13
N LEU A 157 0.19 -15.88 -14.59
CA LEU A 157 0.09 -17.25 -14.06
C LEU A 157 1.36 -18.07 -14.36
N ASN A 158 1.93 -17.89 -15.56
CA ASN A 158 3.18 -18.54 -15.94
C ASN A 158 4.35 -18.02 -15.10
N ILE A 159 4.39 -16.71 -14.84
CA ILE A 159 5.43 -16.09 -14.00
C ILE A 159 5.32 -16.62 -12.56
N LEU A 160 4.13 -16.71 -11.99
CA LEU A 160 3.91 -17.23 -10.64
C LEU A 160 4.30 -18.71 -10.54
N SER A 161 4.06 -19.52 -11.57
CA SER A 161 4.47 -20.93 -11.61
C SER A 161 6.01 -21.09 -11.63
N LEU A 162 6.72 -20.23 -12.37
CA LEU A 162 8.19 -20.23 -12.42
C LEU A 162 8.84 -19.87 -11.07
N VAL A 163 8.20 -18.98 -10.29
CA VAL A 163 8.74 -18.55 -8.98
C VAL A 163 8.48 -19.57 -7.87
N GLY A 164 7.84 -20.72 -8.18
CA GLY A 164 7.60 -21.79 -7.21
C GLY A 164 6.56 -21.45 -6.13
N LEU A 165 5.87 -20.32 -6.25
CA LEU A 165 4.76 -19.94 -5.37
C LEU A 165 3.50 -20.80 -5.60
N SER A 166 3.54 -21.63 -6.63
CA SER A 166 2.39 -22.37 -7.15
C SER A 166 1.82 -23.38 -6.17
N GLN A 167 2.64 -24.13 -5.41
CA GLN A 167 2.13 -25.21 -4.57
C GLN A 167 1.26 -24.74 -3.40
N ARG A 168 1.60 -23.60 -2.78
CA ARG A 168 0.84 -23.03 -1.65
C ARG A 168 -0.40 -22.25 -2.10
N TYR A 169 -0.42 -21.81 -3.35
CA TYR A 169 -1.47 -20.96 -3.91
C TYR A 169 -2.25 -21.62 -5.05
N GLN A 170 -1.93 -22.86 -5.42
CA GLN A 170 -2.61 -23.55 -6.52
C GLN A 170 -4.14 -23.62 -6.32
N GLU A 171 -4.59 -23.90 -5.11
CA GLU A 171 -6.03 -23.90 -4.79
C GLU A 171 -6.67 -22.52 -5.01
N TYR A 172 -5.94 -21.43 -4.67
CA TYR A 172 -6.41 -20.06 -4.89
C TYR A 172 -6.32 -19.63 -6.36
N LEU A 173 -5.39 -20.20 -7.14
CA LEU A 173 -5.26 -19.90 -8.57
C LEU A 173 -6.39 -20.54 -9.39
N THR A 174 -6.97 -21.65 -8.90
CA THR A 174 -8.11 -22.31 -9.53
C THR A 174 -9.46 -21.66 -9.18
N MET A 175 -9.52 -20.87 -8.09
CA MET A 175 -10.70 -20.09 -7.77
C MET A 175 -10.77 -18.88 -8.70
N ASN A 176 -11.76 -18.82 -9.59
CA ASN A 176 -12.04 -17.71 -10.51
C ASN A 176 -12.56 -16.46 -9.76
N LEU A 177 -11.92 -16.09 -8.66
CA LEU A 177 -12.22 -14.91 -7.87
C LEU A 177 -11.32 -13.76 -8.36
N GLY A 178 -11.73 -13.12 -9.46
CA GLY A 178 -11.06 -11.93 -9.97
C GLY A 178 -11.42 -10.66 -9.18
N THR A 179 -10.57 -9.65 -9.28
CA THR A 179 -10.86 -8.34 -8.70
C THR A 179 -11.88 -7.60 -9.56
N ASN A 180 -12.77 -6.84 -8.91
CA ASN A 180 -13.77 -6.04 -9.61
C ASN A 180 -13.09 -4.92 -10.43
N ILE A 181 -13.34 -4.92 -11.73
CA ILE A 181 -12.74 -3.96 -12.68
C ILE A 181 -13.17 -2.51 -12.38
N VAL A 182 -14.38 -2.32 -11.85
CA VAL A 182 -14.89 -1.00 -11.44
C VAL A 182 -14.00 -0.38 -10.35
N LEU A 183 -13.52 -1.18 -9.42
CA LEU A 183 -12.61 -0.73 -8.36
C LEU A 183 -11.27 -0.24 -8.94
N ILE A 184 -10.77 -0.94 -9.95
CA ILE A 184 -9.52 -0.56 -10.64
C ILE A 184 -9.72 0.78 -11.37
N ILE A 185 -10.84 0.93 -12.10
CA ILE A 185 -11.17 2.19 -12.77
C ILE A 185 -11.25 3.35 -11.79
N LEU A 186 -11.86 3.13 -10.62
CA LEU A 186 -11.96 4.15 -9.57
C LEU A 186 -10.57 4.55 -9.02
N TYR A 187 -9.67 3.58 -8.81
CA TYR A 187 -8.30 3.89 -8.38
C TYR A 187 -7.52 4.69 -9.43
N TYR A 188 -7.70 4.40 -10.72
CA TYR A 188 -7.14 5.22 -11.78
C TYR A 188 -7.75 6.62 -11.82
N ALA A 189 -9.08 6.73 -11.64
CA ALA A 189 -9.76 8.01 -11.61
C ALA A 189 -9.22 8.92 -10.49
N VAL A 190 -9.00 8.38 -9.30
CA VAL A 190 -8.37 9.12 -8.18
C VAL A 190 -6.98 9.62 -8.57
N ALA A 191 -6.14 8.79 -9.21
CA ALA A 191 -4.82 9.21 -9.67
C ALA A 191 -4.90 10.38 -10.66
N PHE A 192 -5.79 10.29 -11.66
CA PHE A 192 -5.96 11.33 -12.67
C PHE A 192 -6.54 12.62 -12.08
N ILE A 193 -7.47 12.53 -11.12
CA ILE A 193 -7.98 13.70 -10.38
C ILE A 193 -6.83 14.40 -9.67
N CYS A 194 -6.00 13.66 -8.93
CA CYS A 194 -4.84 14.22 -8.22
C CYS A 194 -3.86 14.91 -9.18
N ILE A 195 -3.59 14.31 -10.35
CA ILE A 195 -2.72 14.88 -11.38
C ILE A 195 -3.35 16.13 -11.99
N PHE A 196 -4.64 16.10 -12.31
CA PHE A 196 -5.37 17.24 -12.84
C PHE A 196 -5.35 18.45 -11.90
N VAL A 197 -5.59 18.20 -10.60
CA VAL A 197 -5.54 19.26 -9.58
C VAL A 197 -4.14 19.89 -9.50
N GLN A 198 -3.08 19.09 -9.55
CA GLN A 198 -1.71 19.61 -9.55
C GLN A 198 -1.42 20.45 -10.80
N TYR A 199 -1.91 20.01 -11.96
CA TYR A 199 -1.77 20.75 -13.20
C TYR A 199 -2.55 22.07 -13.18
N ALA A 200 -3.81 22.04 -12.72
CA ALA A 200 -4.67 23.22 -12.61
C ALA A 200 -4.15 24.26 -11.60
N ALA A 201 -3.45 23.81 -10.54
CA ALA A 201 -2.82 24.68 -9.57
C ALA A 201 -1.58 25.42 -10.13
N GLY A 202 -1.23 25.21 -11.41
CA GLY A 202 -0.05 25.85 -12.02
C GLY A 202 1.29 25.40 -11.41
N GLU A 203 1.26 24.41 -10.54
CA GLU A 203 2.47 23.74 -10.08
C GLU A 203 3.05 23.03 -11.31
N SER A 204 3.93 23.72 -12.02
CA SER A 204 4.69 23.08 -13.07
C SER A 204 5.33 21.86 -12.43
N LEU A 205 4.99 20.69 -12.92
CA LEU A 205 5.48 19.38 -12.46
C LEU A 205 7.01 19.26 -12.62
N ASN A 206 7.70 20.37 -12.46
CA ASN A 206 9.14 20.49 -12.48
C ASN A 206 9.67 20.06 -11.10
N TYR A 207 9.58 18.73 -10.84
CA TYR A 207 10.04 18.05 -9.63
C TYR A 207 11.49 18.34 -9.21
N SER A 208 12.19 19.23 -9.92
CA SER A 208 13.61 19.45 -9.68
C SER A 208 13.91 20.46 -8.58
N LYS A 209 12.95 21.30 -8.17
CA LYS A 209 13.23 22.45 -7.31
C LYS A 209 12.83 22.29 -5.84
N ASN A 210 11.93 21.37 -5.49
CA ASN A 210 11.42 21.21 -4.13
C ASN A 210 11.44 19.75 -3.69
N ASP A 211 11.93 19.47 -2.47
CA ASP A 211 12.01 18.10 -1.93
C ASP A 211 10.62 17.48 -1.71
N ASP A 212 9.60 18.28 -1.42
CA ASP A 212 8.21 17.83 -1.31
C ASP A 212 7.70 17.28 -2.64
N MET A 213 8.03 17.93 -3.76
CA MET A 213 7.61 17.50 -5.10
C MET A 213 8.36 16.25 -5.55
N LYS A 214 9.64 16.10 -5.19
CA LYS A 214 10.39 14.86 -5.42
C LYS A 214 9.76 13.69 -4.66
N CYS A 215 9.37 13.92 -3.41
CA CYS A 215 8.69 12.94 -2.58
C CYS A 215 7.37 12.52 -3.22
N LEU A 216 6.56 13.47 -3.66
CA LEU A 216 5.27 13.22 -4.30
C LEU A 216 5.42 12.44 -5.61
N SER A 217 6.47 12.71 -6.41
CA SER A 217 6.74 11.93 -7.63
C SER A 217 7.08 10.47 -7.36
N ILE A 218 7.85 10.21 -6.31
CA ILE A 218 8.14 8.85 -5.85
C ILE A 218 6.84 8.15 -5.45
N PHE A 219 5.95 8.84 -4.74
CA PHE A 219 4.67 8.29 -4.32
C PHE A 219 3.76 7.96 -5.50
N PHE A 220 3.69 8.82 -6.52
CA PHE A 220 2.96 8.51 -7.75
C PHE A 220 3.55 7.31 -8.49
N LEU A 221 4.86 7.16 -8.52
CA LEU A 221 5.50 6.00 -9.13
C LEU A 221 5.14 4.71 -8.37
N VAL A 222 5.26 4.73 -7.04
CA VAL A 222 4.91 3.57 -6.21
C VAL A 222 3.42 3.24 -6.34
N TYR A 223 2.55 4.25 -6.35
CA TYR A 223 1.13 4.04 -6.56
C TYR A 223 0.81 3.53 -7.98
N GLY A 224 1.54 3.97 -9.00
CA GLY A 224 1.44 3.43 -10.35
C GLY A 224 1.74 1.92 -10.40
N ILE A 225 2.75 1.46 -9.65
CA ILE A 225 3.02 0.03 -9.50
C ILE A 225 1.83 -0.69 -8.83
N ALA A 226 1.19 -0.08 -7.82
CA ALA A 226 -0.03 -0.64 -7.22
C ALA A 226 -1.12 -0.84 -8.28
N LEU A 227 -1.35 0.17 -9.12
CA LEU A 227 -2.35 0.11 -10.18
C LEU A 227 -2.05 -0.98 -11.21
N ALA A 228 -0.77 -1.18 -11.59
CA ALA A 228 -0.37 -2.29 -12.44
C ALA A 228 -0.68 -3.65 -11.79
N ILE A 229 -0.38 -3.81 -10.50
CA ILE A 229 -0.67 -5.03 -9.75
C ILE A 229 -2.19 -5.25 -9.64
N TRP A 230 -2.99 -4.18 -9.49
CA TRP A 230 -4.45 -4.27 -9.51
C TRP A 230 -4.97 -4.80 -10.85
N ILE A 231 -4.41 -4.38 -11.99
CA ILE A 231 -4.74 -4.94 -13.32
C ILE A 231 -4.41 -6.44 -13.36
N LEU A 232 -3.23 -6.83 -12.84
CA LEU A 232 -2.85 -8.25 -12.77
C LEU A 232 -3.82 -9.07 -11.92
N SER A 233 -4.43 -8.46 -10.92
CA SER A 233 -5.36 -9.12 -9.99
C SER A 233 -6.75 -9.39 -10.59
N VAL A 234 -7.06 -8.88 -11.78
CA VAL A 234 -8.34 -9.16 -12.47
C VAL A 234 -8.58 -10.66 -12.64
N LYS A 235 -7.52 -11.42 -12.89
CA LYS A 235 -7.59 -12.89 -13.02
C LYS A 235 -7.56 -13.63 -11.69
N ASN A 236 -6.96 -13.03 -10.66
CA ASN A 236 -6.84 -13.66 -9.35
C ASN A 236 -6.71 -12.60 -8.25
N ALA A 237 -7.74 -12.51 -7.41
CA ALA A 237 -7.83 -11.49 -6.36
C ALA A 237 -6.72 -11.58 -5.29
N ILE A 238 -6.04 -12.73 -5.14
CA ILE A 238 -4.95 -12.85 -4.16
C ILE A 238 -3.76 -11.95 -4.52
N ILE A 239 -3.57 -11.67 -5.82
CA ILE A 239 -2.53 -10.77 -6.32
C ILE A 239 -2.75 -9.35 -5.80
N SER A 240 -4.01 -8.93 -5.60
CA SER A 240 -4.34 -7.61 -5.06
C SER A 240 -3.75 -7.36 -3.69
N ARG A 241 -3.52 -8.42 -2.89
CA ARG A 241 -2.88 -8.29 -1.58
C ARG A 241 -1.48 -7.69 -1.66
N ILE A 242 -0.76 -7.94 -2.75
CA ILE A 242 0.55 -7.33 -3.00
C ILE A 242 0.39 -5.84 -3.30
N ALA A 243 -0.66 -5.46 -4.03
CA ALA A 243 -0.91 -4.06 -4.36
C ALA A 243 -1.04 -3.17 -3.12
N TYR A 244 -1.57 -3.67 -2.01
CA TYR A 244 -1.78 -2.88 -0.79
C TYR A 244 -0.47 -2.33 -0.19
N TYR A 245 0.67 -3.01 -0.34
CA TYR A 245 1.97 -2.45 0.08
C TYR A 245 2.33 -1.20 -0.72
N TYR A 246 1.94 -1.16 -1.98
CA TYR A 246 2.20 -0.05 -2.91
C TYR A 246 1.11 1.02 -2.88
N MET A 247 -0.05 0.74 -2.25
CA MET A 247 -1.14 1.71 -2.08
C MET A 247 -0.95 2.64 -0.88
N LEU A 248 -0.03 2.34 0.03
CA LEU A 248 0.23 3.15 1.22
C LEU A 248 0.42 4.65 0.94
N PRO A 249 1.02 5.08 -0.21
CA PRO A 249 1.15 6.50 -0.53
C PRO A 249 -0.15 7.20 -0.95
N LEU A 250 -1.20 6.48 -1.35
CA LEU A 250 -2.43 7.08 -1.88
C LEU A 250 -3.05 8.14 -0.95
N PRO A 251 -3.19 7.91 0.37
CA PRO A 251 -3.69 8.93 1.30
C PRO A 251 -2.86 10.21 1.28
N ILE A 252 -1.55 10.07 1.11
CA ILE A 252 -0.63 11.23 1.07
C ILE A 252 -0.73 11.95 -0.28
N ILE A 253 -0.81 11.21 -1.37
CA ILE A 253 -0.99 11.78 -2.72
C ILE A 253 -2.25 12.63 -2.74
N LEU A 254 -3.38 12.10 -2.25
CA LEU A 254 -4.65 12.82 -2.24
C LEU A 254 -4.59 14.04 -1.33
N SER A 255 -4.10 13.88 -0.09
CA SER A 255 -3.90 14.97 0.86
C SER A 255 -3.10 16.12 0.25
N ASN A 256 -1.96 15.80 -0.37
CA ASN A 256 -1.04 16.82 -0.89
C ASN A 256 -1.55 17.45 -2.19
N SER A 257 -2.21 16.68 -3.05
CA SER A 257 -2.83 17.23 -4.26
C SER A 257 -3.97 18.20 -3.91
N MET A 258 -4.83 17.82 -2.97
CA MET A 258 -5.96 18.66 -2.58
C MET A 258 -5.54 19.93 -1.82
N SER A 259 -4.41 19.91 -1.11
CA SER A 259 -3.87 21.11 -0.47
C SER A 259 -3.35 22.18 -1.45
N LEU A 260 -3.17 21.82 -2.72
CA LEU A 260 -2.80 22.76 -3.79
C LEU A 260 -4.02 23.48 -4.37
N PHE A 261 -5.20 23.03 -4.07
CA PHE A 261 -6.46 23.57 -4.59
C PHE A 261 -6.77 24.89 -3.88
N LYS A 262 -6.08 25.94 -4.28
CA LYS A 262 -6.39 27.33 -3.89
C LYS A 262 -7.55 27.85 -4.76
N LEU A 263 -8.77 27.39 -4.51
CA LEU A 263 -9.94 28.09 -5.00
C LEU A 263 -10.24 29.25 -4.03
N ASP A 264 -10.71 30.39 -4.58
CA ASP A 264 -11.39 31.43 -3.82
C ASP A 264 -12.64 30.86 -3.08
N PHE A 265 -13.04 29.67 -3.43
CA PHE A 265 -14.04 28.85 -2.77
C PHE A 265 -13.41 28.18 -1.54
N ASN A 266 -13.99 28.47 -0.40
CA ASN A 266 -13.62 28.06 0.94
C ASN A 266 -12.99 26.62 0.95
N GLU A 267 -11.70 26.50 1.25
CA GLU A 267 -10.92 25.25 1.35
C GLU A 267 -11.66 24.17 2.17
N LYS A 268 -12.48 24.61 3.17
CA LYS A 268 -13.32 23.75 3.97
C LYS A 268 -14.42 23.04 3.15
N ILE A 269 -15.03 23.71 2.16
CA ILE A 269 -16.09 23.11 1.34
C ILE A 269 -15.50 22.00 0.47
N VAL A 270 -14.36 22.23 -0.16
CA VAL A 270 -13.67 21.23 -0.99
C VAL A 270 -13.29 20.02 -0.12
N THR A 271 -12.75 20.24 1.06
CA THR A 271 -12.41 19.18 2.00
C THR A 271 -13.66 18.37 2.39
N ILE A 272 -14.77 19.03 2.71
CA ILE A 272 -16.03 18.35 3.04
C ILE A 272 -16.55 17.53 1.85
N CYS A 273 -16.54 18.08 0.64
CA CYS A 273 -16.97 17.35 -0.55
C CYS A 273 -16.14 16.07 -0.78
N ILE A 274 -14.83 16.15 -0.62
CA ILE A 274 -13.94 14.99 -0.73
C ILE A 274 -14.30 13.94 0.32
N ILE A 275 -14.44 14.35 1.57
CA ILE A 275 -14.82 13.47 2.66
C ILE A 275 -16.16 12.77 2.37
N VAL A 276 -17.16 13.51 1.90
CA VAL A 276 -18.47 12.94 1.54
C VAL A 276 -18.32 11.90 0.42
N ILE A 277 -17.56 12.22 -0.64
CA ILE A 277 -17.31 11.29 -1.76
C ILE A 277 -16.61 10.03 -1.26
N GLU A 278 -15.58 10.16 -0.42
CA GLU A 278 -14.86 9.02 0.16
C GLU A 278 -15.74 8.16 1.06
N LEU A 279 -16.59 8.76 1.87
CA LEU A 279 -17.55 8.04 2.71
C LEU A 279 -18.60 7.29 1.88
N LEU A 280 -19.13 7.92 0.83
CA LEU A 280 -20.05 7.27 -0.09
C LEU A 280 -19.37 6.09 -0.80
N PHE A 281 -18.11 6.25 -1.24
CA PHE A 281 -17.31 5.17 -1.80
C PHE A 281 -17.12 4.02 -0.80
N PHE A 282 -16.79 4.34 0.46
CA PHE A 282 -16.64 3.35 1.51
C PHE A 282 -17.94 2.58 1.74
N ILE A 283 -19.08 3.27 1.87
CA ILE A 283 -20.38 2.63 2.05
C ILE A 283 -20.72 1.71 0.87
N ALA A 284 -20.46 2.15 -0.35
CA ALA A 284 -20.72 1.36 -1.55
C ALA A 284 -19.85 0.09 -1.62
N THR A 285 -18.57 0.19 -1.23
CA THR A 285 -17.61 -0.92 -1.27
C THR A 285 -17.69 -1.84 -0.05
N ALA A 286 -18.01 -1.31 1.12
CA ALA A 286 -18.10 -2.05 2.38
C ALA A 286 -19.16 -3.17 2.34
N ARG A 287 -20.29 -2.94 1.68
CA ARG A 287 -21.33 -3.96 1.50
C ARG A 287 -20.83 -5.16 0.71
N GLY A 288 -20.03 -4.94 -0.34
CA GLY A 288 -19.44 -6.01 -1.16
C GLY A 288 -18.30 -6.75 -0.48
N GLN A 289 -17.67 -6.16 0.54
CA GLN A 289 -16.54 -6.73 1.28
C GLN A 289 -16.93 -7.41 2.60
N GLY A 290 -18.23 -7.54 2.88
CA GLY A 290 -18.74 -8.22 4.08
C GLY A 290 -18.66 -7.41 5.37
N TYR A 291 -18.24 -6.13 5.34
CA TYR A 291 -18.18 -5.28 6.54
C TYR A 291 -19.56 -4.95 7.12
N GLY A 292 -20.64 -5.10 6.35
CA GLY A 292 -22.01 -4.92 6.82
C GLY A 292 -22.43 -5.91 7.93
N ASN A 293 -21.68 -7.03 8.06
CA ASN A 293 -21.91 -8.05 9.08
C ASN A 293 -20.90 -7.99 10.23
N TYR A 294 -20.09 -6.93 10.31
CA TYR A 294 -19.11 -6.79 11.38
C TYR A 294 -19.81 -6.59 12.72
N LYS A 295 -19.66 -7.54 13.62
CA LYS A 295 -20.12 -7.44 15.01
C LYS A 295 -18.97 -6.93 15.86
N PHE A 296 -19.19 -5.82 16.56
CA PHE A 296 -18.22 -5.37 17.56
C PHE A 296 -18.10 -6.42 18.66
N PHE A 297 -16.91 -6.74 19.08
CA PHE A 297 -16.65 -7.75 20.12
C PHE A 297 -17.02 -7.28 21.54
N PHE A 298 -17.64 -6.11 21.67
CA PHE A 298 -18.22 -5.59 22.90
C PHE A 298 -19.70 -6.00 23.10
N VAL A 299 -20.32 -6.62 22.09
CA VAL A 299 -21.73 -7.06 22.12
C VAL A 299 -21.79 -8.54 22.30
#